data_e636976ae0589668872a64ddf39eb26e
#
_entry.id   e636976ae0589668872a64ddf39eb26e
#
_cell.length_a   1.000
_cell.length_b   1.000
_cell.length_c   1.000
_cell.angle_alpha   90.00
_cell.angle_beta   90.00
_cell.angle_gamma   90.00
#
_symmetry.space_group_name_H-M   'P 1'
#
loop_
_entity.id
_entity.type
_entity.pdbx_description
1 polymer ?
#
loop_
_entity_poly.entity_id
_entity_poly.type
_entity_poly.pdbx_seq_one_letter_code
_entity_poly.pdbx_strand_id
1 'polypeptide(L)'
;MSHISHVKTQMVEKEFLTQALKDLGYSYEEGELEIKGTGGKKAHVAIKINLRLSQDIGFQKNGDAYEIVADWYGVRRIKKKEFTEKVMQRYAYVATKAKLEEQGFSLVSEEVGEKGKIHLVLRRAT
;
A
#
# COMPACT_ATOMS: atom_id res chain seq x y z
N MET A 1 -23.18 -2.92 -11.71
CA MET A 1 -23.32 -2.95 -10.26
C MET A 1 -22.07 -2.48 -9.57
N SER A 2 -22.22 -1.73 -8.52
CA SER A 2 -21.08 -1.25 -7.75
C SER A 2 -20.81 -2.19 -6.58
N HIS A 3 -19.56 -2.58 -6.45
CA HIS A 3 -19.14 -3.41 -5.33
C HIS A 3 -17.88 -2.83 -4.71
N ILE A 4 -18.01 -2.36 -3.47
CA ILE A 4 -16.83 -2.04 -2.69
C ILE A 4 -16.25 -3.36 -2.24
N SER A 5 -15.02 -3.63 -2.64
CA SER A 5 -14.34 -4.87 -2.28
C SER A 5 -13.27 -4.61 -1.23
N HIS A 6 -13.00 -5.66 -0.47
CA HIS A 6 -11.97 -5.64 0.58
C HIS A 6 -10.94 -6.71 0.23
N VAL A 7 -9.75 -6.27 -0.14
CA VAL A 7 -8.65 -7.20 -0.45
C VAL A 7 -7.82 -7.40 0.80
N LYS A 8 -7.79 -8.62 1.30
CA LYS A 8 -7.01 -8.95 2.49
C LYS A 8 -5.53 -8.95 2.18
N THR A 9 -4.74 -8.40 3.10
CA THR A 9 -3.28 -8.36 2.97
C THR A 9 -2.64 -8.80 4.27
N GLN A 10 -1.31 -8.87 4.27
CA GLN A 10 -0.53 -9.15 5.47
C GLN A 10 0.17 -7.89 5.97
N MET A 11 -0.28 -6.72 5.52
CA MET A 11 0.29 -5.45 5.96
C MET A 11 -0.26 -5.08 7.33
N VAL A 12 0.60 -5.04 8.32
CA VAL A 12 0.23 -4.85 9.73
C VAL A 12 0.57 -3.45 10.22
N GLU A 13 1.72 -2.91 9.80
CA GLU A 13 2.24 -1.65 10.33
C GLU A 13 1.86 -0.46 9.45
N LYS A 14 1.16 0.50 10.04
CA LYS A 14 0.75 1.71 9.34
C LYS A 14 1.95 2.47 8.78
N GLU A 15 3.03 2.57 9.56
CA GLU A 15 4.22 3.31 9.15
C GLU A 15 4.85 2.75 7.88
N PHE A 16 4.90 1.44 7.76
CA PHE A 16 5.46 0.80 6.58
C PHE A 16 4.53 0.94 5.37
N LEU A 17 3.22 0.88 5.61
CA LEU A 17 2.25 1.07 4.55
C LEU A 17 2.29 2.49 4.00
N THR A 18 2.29 3.49 4.86
CA THR A 18 2.33 4.87 4.41
C THR A 18 3.65 5.22 3.73
N GLN A 19 4.76 4.65 4.22
CA GLN A 19 6.05 4.84 3.55
C GLN A 19 6.04 4.21 2.16
N ALA A 20 5.45 3.02 2.04
CA ALA A 20 5.32 2.37 0.74
C ALA A 20 4.51 3.22 -0.24
N LEU A 21 3.42 3.82 0.22
CA LEU A 21 2.61 4.70 -0.63
C LEU A 21 3.39 5.92 -1.08
N LYS A 22 4.15 6.54 -0.19
CA LYS A 22 5.02 7.67 -0.54
C LYS A 22 6.06 7.26 -1.58
N ASP A 23 6.69 6.12 -1.37
CA ASP A 23 7.72 5.61 -2.28
C ASP A 23 7.17 5.37 -3.68
N LEU A 24 5.91 4.97 -3.77
CA LEU A 24 5.23 4.73 -5.03
C LEU A 24 4.65 6.00 -5.66
N GLY A 25 4.80 7.14 -4.99
CA GLY A 25 4.36 8.42 -5.51
C GLY A 25 2.90 8.78 -5.23
N TYR A 26 2.25 8.07 -4.33
CA TYR A 26 0.86 8.36 -3.99
C TYR A 26 0.76 9.37 -2.85
N SER A 27 -0.16 10.32 -3.03
CA SER A 27 -0.57 11.23 -1.95
C SER A 27 -1.73 10.60 -1.20
N TYR A 28 -1.72 10.70 0.12
CA TYR A 28 -2.75 10.06 0.92
C TYR A 28 -3.13 10.92 2.11
N GLU A 29 -4.29 10.62 2.67
CA GLU A 29 -4.79 11.23 3.90
C GLU A 29 -4.99 10.14 4.95
N GLU A 30 -4.80 10.49 6.21
CA GLU A 30 -5.03 9.60 7.35
C GLU A 30 -6.12 10.16 8.24
N GLY A 31 -6.89 9.29 8.88
CA GLY A 31 -7.91 9.69 9.86
C GLY A 31 -9.15 8.84 9.73
N GLU A 32 -10.26 9.38 10.20
CA GLU A 32 -11.56 8.75 10.02
C GLU A 32 -12.14 9.24 8.70
N LEU A 33 -11.95 8.47 7.67
CA LEU A 33 -12.28 8.86 6.31
C LEU A 33 -13.27 7.88 5.71
N GLU A 34 -13.82 8.26 4.54
CA GLU A 34 -14.70 7.40 3.77
C GLU A 34 -14.26 7.40 2.32
N ILE A 35 -14.41 6.25 1.67
CA ILE A 35 -14.36 6.19 0.22
C ILE A 35 -15.77 5.98 -0.29
N LYS A 36 -16.01 6.41 -1.51
CA LYS A 36 -17.29 6.24 -2.18
C LYS A 36 -17.16 5.23 -3.30
N GLY A 37 -18.18 4.38 -3.41
CA GLY A 37 -18.34 3.49 -4.54
C GLY A 37 -19.43 4.00 -5.47
N THR A 38 -19.60 3.35 -6.62
CA THR A 38 -20.68 3.65 -7.52
C THR A 38 -22.02 3.32 -6.85
N GLY A 39 -23.07 4.02 -7.22
CA GLY A 39 -24.38 3.80 -6.63
C GLY A 39 -24.57 4.34 -5.23
N GLY A 40 -23.73 5.26 -4.81
CA GLY A 40 -23.86 5.92 -3.50
C GLY A 40 -23.36 5.11 -2.31
N LYS A 41 -22.70 3.98 -2.54
CA LYS A 41 -22.14 3.18 -1.44
C LYS A 41 -20.91 3.84 -0.88
N LYS A 42 -20.69 3.64 0.42
CA LYS A 42 -19.56 4.22 1.14
C LYS A 42 -18.91 3.15 2.04
N ALA A 43 -17.64 3.32 2.31
CA ALA A 43 -16.93 2.49 3.28
C ALA A 43 -15.97 3.35 4.09
N HIS A 44 -15.83 3.02 5.37
CA HIS A 44 -14.89 3.70 6.25
C HIS A 44 -13.49 3.20 6.02
N VAL A 45 -12.53 4.11 5.98
CA VAL A 45 -11.13 3.79 5.81
C VAL A 45 -10.28 4.68 6.71
N ALA A 46 -9.12 4.18 7.10
CA ALA A 46 -8.19 4.93 7.93
C ALA A 46 -7.14 5.68 7.08
N ILE A 47 -6.91 5.20 5.88
CA ILE A 47 -5.98 5.81 4.93
C ILE A 47 -6.69 5.87 3.58
N LYS A 48 -6.60 7.01 2.91
CA LYS A 48 -7.26 7.20 1.62
C LYS A 48 -6.28 7.82 0.63
N ILE A 49 -6.15 7.19 -0.53
CA ILE A 49 -5.42 7.75 -1.66
C ILE A 49 -6.41 8.53 -2.50
N ASN A 50 -6.14 9.82 -2.68
CA ASN A 50 -6.99 10.68 -3.49
C ASN A 50 -6.56 10.60 -4.94
N LEU A 51 -7.43 10.07 -5.79
CA LEU A 51 -7.16 9.91 -7.21
C LEU A 51 -7.95 10.95 -7.99
N ARG A 52 -7.26 11.59 -8.91
CA ARG A 52 -7.88 12.62 -9.74
C ARG A 52 -8.81 11.99 -10.78
N LEU A 53 -10.04 12.49 -10.85
CA LEU A 53 -11.06 12.05 -11.81
C LEU A 53 -11.36 10.54 -11.73
N SER A 54 -11.29 9.99 -10.52
CA SER A 54 -11.52 8.58 -10.28
C SER A 54 -12.08 8.43 -8.88
N GLN A 55 -12.64 7.26 -8.59
CA GLN A 55 -12.97 6.92 -7.21
C GLN A 55 -11.71 6.56 -6.44
N ASP A 56 -11.72 6.80 -5.15
CA ASP A 56 -10.55 6.66 -4.31
C ASP A 56 -10.32 5.23 -3.87
N ILE A 57 -9.09 4.96 -3.47
CA ILE A 57 -8.69 3.69 -2.88
C ILE A 57 -8.37 3.94 -1.41
N GLY A 58 -8.89 3.10 -0.53
CA GLY A 58 -8.65 3.24 0.89
C GLY A 58 -8.02 2.00 1.50
N PHE A 59 -7.54 2.16 2.72
CA PHE A 59 -6.99 1.07 3.52
C PHE A 59 -7.64 1.12 4.88
N GLN A 60 -8.13 -0.03 5.34
CA GLN A 60 -8.79 -0.14 6.62
C GLN A 60 -8.27 -1.36 7.36
N LYS A 61 -7.88 -1.17 8.60
CA LYS A 61 -7.41 -2.29 9.41
C LYS A 61 -8.61 -3.13 9.84
N ASN A 62 -8.50 -4.42 9.61
CA ASN A 62 -9.49 -5.40 10.03
C ASN A 62 -8.76 -6.50 10.78
N GLY A 63 -8.92 -6.52 12.11
CA GLY A 63 -8.08 -7.35 12.96
C GLY A 63 -6.67 -6.79 13.02
N ASP A 64 -5.68 -7.61 12.69
CA ASP A 64 -4.28 -7.21 12.78
C ASP A 64 -3.71 -6.63 11.49
N ALA A 65 -4.40 -6.77 10.38
CA ALA A 65 -3.86 -6.39 9.07
C ALA A 65 -4.78 -5.43 8.33
N TYR A 66 -4.17 -4.65 7.44
CA TYR A 66 -4.91 -3.74 6.58
C TYR A 66 -5.53 -4.46 5.41
N GLU A 67 -6.72 -4.01 5.04
CA GLU A 67 -7.37 -4.43 3.80
C GLU A 67 -7.33 -3.25 2.83
N ILE A 68 -7.23 -3.56 1.55
CA ILE A 68 -7.36 -2.56 0.50
C ILE A 68 -8.85 -2.47 0.15
N VAL A 69 -9.41 -1.28 0.29
CA VAL A 69 -10.86 -1.06 0.14
C VAL A 69 -11.10 -0.14 -1.04
N ALA A 70 -11.83 -0.62 -2.02
CA ALA A 70 -12.13 0.18 -3.21
C ALA A 70 -13.29 -0.44 -3.98
N ASP A 71 -13.98 0.39 -4.74
CA ASP A 71 -14.86 -0.05 -5.81
C ASP A 71 -14.06 0.04 -7.11
N TRP A 72 -13.42 -1.06 -7.48
CA TRP A 72 -12.51 -1.08 -8.61
C TRP A 72 -13.16 -0.74 -9.94
N TYR A 73 -14.47 -0.90 -10.02
CA TYR A 73 -15.20 -0.51 -11.21
C TYR A 73 -15.11 1.00 -11.47
N GLY A 74 -15.06 1.78 -10.38
CA GLY A 74 -14.96 3.24 -10.47
C GLY A 74 -13.54 3.78 -10.41
N VAL A 75 -12.55 2.93 -10.16
CA VAL A 75 -11.15 3.34 -10.13
C VAL A 75 -10.59 3.34 -11.54
N ARG A 76 -10.11 4.48 -11.99
CA ARG A 76 -9.59 4.64 -13.35
C ARG A 76 -8.07 4.59 -13.37
N ARG A 77 -7.51 4.03 -14.46
CA ARG A 77 -6.07 4.00 -14.73
C ARG A 77 -5.24 3.15 -13.77
N ILE A 78 -5.87 2.51 -12.81
CA ILE A 78 -5.20 1.64 -11.86
C ILE A 78 -5.93 0.31 -11.84
N LYS A 79 -5.20 -0.76 -12.10
CA LYS A 79 -5.76 -2.11 -12.09
C LYS A 79 -5.58 -2.73 -10.71
N LYS A 80 -6.61 -3.37 -10.22
CA LYS A 80 -6.64 -3.99 -8.90
C LYS A 80 -5.43 -4.88 -8.63
N LYS A 81 -5.17 -5.81 -9.54
CA LYS A 81 -4.08 -6.77 -9.36
C LYS A 81 -2.72 -6.08 -9.31
N GLU A 82 -2.47 -5.20 -10.27
CA GLU A 82 -1.19 -4.48 -10.36
C GLU A 82 -0.96 -3.59 -9.13
N PHE A 83 -1.99 -2.87 -8.72
CA PHE A 83 -1.90 -1.99 -7.56
C PHE A 83 -1.62 -2.80 -6.29
N THR A 84 -2.39 -3.86 -6.07
CA THR A 84 -2.26 -4.70 -4.89
C THR A 84 -0.86 -5.31 -4.79
N GLU A 85 -0.36 -5.87 -5.90
CA GLU A 85 0.98 -6.45 -5.94
C GLU A 85 2.07 -5.41 -5.68
N LYS A 86 1.93 -4.24 -6.30
CA LYS A 86 2.90 -3.17 -6.18
C LYS A 86 2.99 -2.64 -4.75
N VAL A 87 1.85 -2.41 -4.11
CA VAL A 87 1.81 -1.92 -2.73
C VAL A 87 2.36 -2.96 -1.77
N MET A 88 1.94 -4.21 -1.91
CA MET A 88 2.43 -5.27 -1.03
C MET A 88 3.92 -5.52 -1.19
N GLN A 89 4.42 -5.46 -2.41
CA GLN A 89 5.85 -5.62 -2.69
C GLN A 89 6.66 -4.49 -2.06
N ARG A 90 6.21 -3.25 -2.22
CA ARG A 90 6.92 -2.11 -1.64
C ARG A 90 6.83 -2.12 -0.12
N TYR A 91 5.69 -2.51 0.43
CA TYR A 91 5.56 -2.69 1.88
C TYR A 91 6.57 -3.72 2.39
N ALA A 92 6.68 -4.86 1.74
CA ALA A 92 7.62 -5.90 2.14
C ALA A 92 9.07 -5.39 2.10
N TYR A 93 9.40 -4.59 1.09
CA TYR A 93 10.71 -3.96 1.00
C TYR A 93 10.97 -3.02 2.19
N VAL A 94 10.01 -2.14 2.48
CA VAL A 94 10.15 -1.17 3.58
C VAL A 94 10.28 -1.89 4.92
N ALA A 95 9.45 -2.90 5.15
CA ALA A 95 9.45 -3.66 6.40
C ALA A 95 10.75 -4.45 6.58
N THR A 96 11.22 -5.10 5.52
CA THR A 96 12.46 -5.88 5.57
C THR A 96 13.67 -4.98 5.82
N LYS A 97 13.72 -3.85 5.12
CA LYS A 97 14.80 -2.89 5.29
C LYS A 97 14.84 -2.37 6.72
N ALA A 98 13.69 -1.98 7.28
CA ALA A 98 13.61 -1.47 8.65
C ALA A 98 14.08 -2.51 9.66
N LYS A 99 13.65 -3.76 9.48
CA LYS A 99 14.04 -4.85 10.37
C LYS A 99 15.54 -5.12 10.33
N LEU A 100 16.11 -5.11 9.13
CA LEU A 100 17.56 -5.36 8.98
C LEU A 100 18.37 -4.19 9.53
N GLU A 101 17.91 -2.97 9.37
CA GLU A 101 18.56 -1.81 9.96
C GLU A 101 18.56 -1.88 11.49
N GLU A 102 17.47 -2.35 12.10
CA GLU A 102 17.41 -2.61 13.55
C GLU A 102 18.45 -3.63 13.98
N GLN A 103 18.79 -4.58 13.12
CA GLN A 103 19.78 -5.61 13.40
C GLN A 103 21.22 -5.16 13.09
N GLY A 104 21.41 -3.88 12.75
CA GLY A 104 22.72 -3.30 12.52
C GLY A 104 23.21 -3.37 11.08
N PHE A 105 22.34 -3.66 10.12
CA PHE A 105 22.72 -3.63 8.72
C PHE A 105 22.46 -2.27 8.10
N SER A 106 23.31 -1.88 7.15
CA SER A 106 23.12 -0.67 6.36
C SER A 106 22.90 -1.04 4.90
N LEU A 107 22.02 -0.31 4.23
CA LEU A 107 21.78 -0.51 2.81
C LEU A 107 23.00 -0.02 2.02
N VAL A 108 23.62 -0.91 1.26
CA VAL A 108 24.76 -0.60 0.40
C VAL A 108 24.28 -0.32 -1.02
N SER A 109 23.40 -1.17 -1.53
CA SER A 109 22.84 -0.96 -2.87
C SER A 109 21.47 -1.58 -2.97
N GLU A 110 20.72 -1.09 -3.94
CA GLU A 110 19.38 -1.57 -4.25
C GLU A 110 19.28 -1.70 -5.77
N GLU A 111 18.82 -2.85 -6.22
CA GLU A 111 18.59 -3.09 -7.64
C GLU A 111 17.16 -3.59 -7.83
N VAL A 112 16.49 -3.04 -8.84
CA VAL A 112 15.16 -3.49 -9.22
C VAL A 112 15.32 -4.34 -10.47
N GLY A 113 15.06 -5.64 -10.35
CA GLY A 113 15.15 -6.58 -11.45
C GLY A 113 13.84 -6.66 -12.23
N GLU A 114 13.79 -7.65 -13.13
CA GLU A 114 12.59 -7.92 -13.91
C GLU A 114 11.43 -8.26 -12.99
N LYS A 115 10.22 -7.92 -13.42
CA LYS A 115 8.97 -8.14 -12.69
C LYS A 115 8.94 -7.43 -11.33
N GLY A 116 9.73 -6.38 -11.16
CA GLY A 116 9.71 -5.58 -9.94
C GLY A 116 10.40 -6.21 -8.74
N LYS A 117 11.17 -7.28 -8.93
CA LYS A 117 11.94 -7.85 -7.83
C LYS A 117 13.02 -6.89 -7.37
N ILE A 118 13.12 -6.72 -6.07
CA ILE A 118 14.10 -5.82 -5.47
C ILE A 118 15.20 -6.64 -4.80
N HIS A 119 16.43 -6.37 -5.19
CA HIS A 119 17.61 -6.98 -4.58
C HIS A 119 18.29 -5.96 -3.70
N LEU A 120 18.46 -6.29 -2.44
CA LEU A 120 19.12 -5.43 -1.48
C LEU A 120 20.50 -5.98 -1.16
N VAL A 121 21.49 -5.12 -1.19
CA VAL A 121 22.82 -5.45 -0.72
C VAL A 121 23.04 -4.67 0.57
N LEU A 122 23.21 -5.40 1.66
CA LEU A 122 23.33 -4.84 3.00
C LEU A 122 24.68 -5.16 3.57
N ARG A 123 25.16 -4.30 4.43
CA ARG A 123 26.42 -4.49 5.14
C ARG A 123 26.16 -4.27 6.64
N ARG A 124 26.71 -5.17 7.47
CA ARG A 124 26.57 -5.01 8.91
C ARG A 124 27.35 -3.77 9.35
N ALA A 125 26.68 -2.91 10.08
CA ALA A 125 27.33 -1.75 10.71
C ALA A 125 28.18 -2.23 11.88
N THR A 126 29.39 -1.73 11.97
CA THR A 126 30.29 -2.03 13.09
C THR A 126 30.24 -0.95 14.14
#